data_ee61ca39e0d9a632f7b3534510d21dba
#
_entry.id   ee61ca39e0d9a632f7b3534510d21dba
#
_cell.length_a   1.000
_cell.length_b   1.000
_cell.length_c   1.000
_cell.angle_alpha   90.00
_cell.angle_beta   90.00
_cell.angle_gamma   90.00
#
_symmetry.space_group_name_H-M   'P 1'
#
loop_
_entity.id
_entity.type
_entity.pdbx_description
1 polymer ?
#
loop_
_entity_poly.entity_id
_entity_poly.type
_entity_poly.pdbx_seq_one_letter_code
_entity_poly.pdbx_strand_id
1 'polypeptide(L)'
;QHGGHIVNIASTAATRAWANAAAYHASKWGLHGFSRALGVEGRPDGIRVTTIIPGGMRTHFFDRFREQGIPMPEERNLQDPATVADIIVYATLVPPESALQEVIITPLTETSWP
;
A
#
# COMPACT_ATOMS: atom_id res chain seq x y z
N GLN A 1 -10.39 -25.26 9.01
CA GLN A 1 -10.82 -23.98 9.39
C GLN A 1 -11.02 -23.04 8.21
N HIS A 2 -11.93 -22.13 8.32
CA HIS A 2 -12.38 -21.39 7.18
C HIS A 2 -12.34 -19.90 7.46
N GLY A 3 -11.74 -19.18 6.54
CA GLY A 3 -11.65 -17.75 6.66
C GLY A 3 -10.30 -17.28 7.12
N GLY A 4 -10.10 -16.02 6.93
CA GLY A 4 -8.87 -15.35 7.27
C GLY A 4 -8.80 -14.06 6.51
N HIS A 5 -7.82 -13.24 6.83
CA HIS A 5 -7.64 -11.96 6.19
C HIS A 5 -6.16 -11.68 5.98
N ILE A 6 -5.78 -11.46 4.75
CA ILE A 6 -4.41 -11.09 4.39
C ILE A 6 -4.44 -9.61 4.01
N VAL A 7 -3.57 -8.83 4.64
CA VAL A 7 -3.42 -7.42 4.29
C VAL A 7 -2.02 -7.21 3.74
N ASN A 8 -1.93 -6.82 2.49
CA ASN A 8 -0.67 -6.53 1.84
C ASN A 8 -0.48 -5.04 1.69
N ILE A 9 0.72 -4.57 1.97
CA ILE A 9 1.05 -3.14 1.89
C ILE A 9 1.83 -2.91 0.60
N ALA A 10 1.15 -2.35 -0.39
CA ALA A 10 1.77 -1.98 -1.65
C ALA A 10 2.27 -0.52 -1.56
N SER A 11 2.11 0.24 -2.61
CA SER A 11 2.56 1.63 -2.69
C SER A 11 1.96 2.25 -3.93
N THR A 12 1.90 3.57 -3.99
CA THR A 12 1.61 4.26 -5.25
C THR A 12 2.64 3.89 -6.34
N ALA A 13 3.81 3.37 -5.96
CA ALA A 13 4.78 2.81 -6.89
C ALA A 13 4.23 1.59 -7.64
N ALA A 14 3.13 1.00 -7.21
CA ALA A 14 2.46 -0.09 -7.91
C ALA A 14 1.42 0.42 -8.92
N THR A 15 1.23 1.73 -9.02
CA THR A 15 0.23 2.33 -9.91
C THR A 15 0.85 3.25 -10.95
N ARG A 16 2.10 3.66 -10.74
CA ARG A 16 2.81 4.58 -11.62
C ARG A 16 4.31 4.37 -11.44
N ALA A 17 5.11 5.03 -12.24
CA ALA A 17 6.56 4.83 -12.22
C ALA A 17 7.30 6.16 -12.20
N TRP A 18 8.46 6.14 -11.57
CA TRP A 18 9.41 7.26 -11.61
C TRP A 18 10.83 6.71 -11.75
N ALA A 19 11.76 7.59 -12.07
CA ALA A 19 13.13 7.19 -12.37
C ALA A 19 13.87 6.66 -11.14
N ASN A 20 14.89 5.85 -11.41
CA ASN A 20 15.86 5.38 -10.42
C ASN A 20 15.29 4.48 -9.32
N ALA A 21 14.18 3.80 -9.60
CA ALA A 21 13.53 2.92 -8.62
C ALA A 21 12.96 1.66 -9.28
N ALA A 22 13.62 1.14 -10.32
CA ALA A 22 13.09 0.01 -11.09
C ALA A 22 12.82 -1.22 -10.23
N ALA A 23 13.75 -1.59 -9.35
CA ALA A 23 13.58 -2.76 -8.51
C ALA A 23 12.42 -2.57 -7.51
N TYR A 24 12.31 -1.38 -6.95
CA TYR A 24 11.21 -1.05 -6.03
C TYR A 24 9.86 -1.14 -6.75
N HIS A 25 9.76 -0.54 -7.93
CA HIS A 25 8.54 -0.63 -8.75
C HIS A 25 8.20 -2.08 -9.07
N ALA A 26 9.19 -2.87 -9.50
CA ALA A 26 8.96 -4.27 -9.82
C ALA A 26 8.38 -5.02 -8.63
N SER A 27 8.91 -4.80 -7.42
CA SER A 27 8.44 -5.46 -6.21
C SER A 27 7.00 -5.06 -5.88
N LYS A 28 6.69 -3.76 -5.98
CA LYS A 28 5.35 -3.26 -5.60
C LYS A 28 4.30 -3.58 -6.64
N TRP A 29 4.61 -3.50 -7.92
CA TRP A 29 3.71 -3.93 -8.98
C TRP A 29 3.46 -5.43 -8.89
N GLY A 30 4.52 -6.22 -8.61
CA GLY A 30 4.39 -7.67 -8.44
C GLY A 30 3.49 -8.00 -7.24
N LEU A 31 3.68 -7.31 -6.12
CA LEU A 31 2.83 -7.51 -4.94
C LEU A 31 1.37 -7.19 -5.22
N HIS A 32 1.12 -6.13 -5.98
CA HIS A 32 -0.25 -5.73 -6.32
C HIS A 32 -0.95 -6.81 -7.14
N GLY A 33 -0.30 -7.29 -8.21
CA GLY A 33 -0.86 -8.37 -9.04
C GLY A 33 -1.02 -9.66 -8.27
N PHE A 34 -0.03 -10.01 -7.46
CA PHE A 34 -0.08 -11.18 -6.59
C PHE A 34 -1.28 -11.10 -5.62
N SER A 35 -1.50 -9.93 -5.04
CA SER A 35 -2.61 -9.71 -4.10
C SER A 35 -3.97 -9.92 -4.77
N ARG A 36 -4.11 -9.46 -6.01
CA ARG A 36 -5.35 -9.67 -6.76
C ARG A 36 -5.58 -11.15 -7.04
N ALA A 37 -4.54 -11.87 -7.42
CA ALA A 37 -4.63 -13.31 -7.65
C ALA A 37 -5.02 -14.05 -6.38
N LEU A 38 -4.38 -13.71 -5.26
CA LEU A 38 -4.74 -14.31 -3.96
C LEU A 38 -6.18 -14.05 -3.59
N GLY A 39 -6.69 -12.85 -3.88
CA GLY A 39 -8.07 -12.51 -3.59
C GLY A 39 -9.05 -13.39 -4.33
N VAL A 40 -8.75 -13.69 -5.58
CA VAL A 40 -9.59 -14.59 -6.38
C VAL A 40 -9.49 -16.04 -5.88
N GLU A 41 -8.26 -16.50 -5.64
CA GLU A 41 -8.03 -17.89 -5.24
C GLU A 41 -8.52 -18.17 -3.81
N GLY A 42 -8.50 -17.19 -2.94
CA GLY A 42 -8.91 -17.37 -1.54
C GLY A 42 -10.40 -17.35 -1.29
N ARG A 43 -11.18 -16.81 -2.25
CA ARG A 43 -12.64 -16.66 -2.05
C ARG A 43 -13.35 -17.94 -1.67
N PRO A 44 -13.10 -19.07 -2.35
CA PRO A 44 -13.80 -20.31 -2.00
C PRO A 44 -13.55 -20.77 -0.56
N ASP A 45 -12.42 -20.34 0.03
CA ASP A 45 -12.05 -20.70 1.38
C ASP A 45 -12.39 -19.61 2.39
N GLY A 46 -13.13 -18.59 1.99
CA GLY A 46 -13.50 -17.47 2.85
C GLY A 46 -12.33 -16.58 3.23
N ILE A 47 -11.25 -16.62 2.47
CA ILE A 47 -10.08 -15.77 2.72
C ILE A 47 -10.25 -14.45 1.97
N ARG A 48 -10.11 -13.36 2.71
CA ARG A 48 -10.18 -12.01 2.15
C ARG A 48 -8.77 -11.46 2.01
N VAL A 49 -8.53 -10.72 0.95
CA VAL A 49 -7.23 -10.08 0.71
C VAL A 49 -7.47 -8.60 0.49
N THR A 50 -6.80 -7.79 1.28
CA THR A 50 -6.85 -6.33 1.18
C THR A 50 -5.48 -5.81 0.79
N THR A 51 -5.43 -4.98 -0.23
CA THR A 51 -4.19 -4.30 -0.63
C THR A 51 -4.29 -2.83 -0.25
N ILE A 52 -3.39 -2.39 0.61
CA ILE A 52 -3.29 -0.98 0.98
C ILE A 52 -2.24 -0.34 0.07
N ILE A 53 -2.61 0.77 -0.54
CA ILE A 53 -1.75 1.47 -1.51
C ILE A 53 -1.50 2.88 -0.97
N PRO A 54 -0.52 3.04 -0.06
CA PRO A 54 -0.25 4.36 0.50
C PRO A 54 0.68 5.16 -0.39
N GLY A 55 0.52 6.48 -0.34
CA GLY A 55 1.50 7.42 -0.83
C GLY A 55 2.61 7.62 0.20
N GLY A 56 3.33 8.73 0.11
CA GLY A 56 4.44 9.00 1.01
C GLY A 56 4.05 9.04 2.47
N MET A 57 4.84 8.40 3.32
CA MET A 57 4.64 8.38 4.76
C MET A 57 5.89 8.87 5.47
N ARG A 58 5.70 9.50 6.63
CA ARG A 58 6.82 9.91 7.50
C ARG A 58 7.35 8.69 8.23
N THR A 59 8.29 8.00 7.60
CA THR A 59 8.94 6.80 8.14
C THR A 59 10.42 6.85 7.83
N HIS A 60 11.13 5.82 8.26
CA HIS A 60 12.56 5.69 7.96
C HIS A 60 12.87 5.30 6.51
N PHE A 61 11.84 5.11 5.69
CA PHE A 61 12.00 4.76 4.28
C PHE A 61 12.93 5.73 3.54
N PHE A 62 12.86 7.03 3.86
CA PHE A 62 13.61 8.05 3.18
C PHE A 62 14.99 8.33 3.78
N ASP A 63 15.42 7.59 4.79
CA ASP A 63 16.70 7.84 5.45
C ASP A 63 17.87 7.74 4.47
N ARG A 64 17.83 6.77 3.57
CA ARG A 64 18.87 6.61 2.56
C ARG A 64 18.92 7.76 1.56
N PHE A 65 17.80 8.40 1.33
CA PHE A 65 17.76 9.57 0.44
C PHE A 65 18.67 10.65 0.99
N ARG A 66 18.58 10.92 2.29
CA ARG A 66 19.41 11.92 2.94
C ARG A 66 20.89 11.55 2.88
N GLU A 67 21.21 10.28 3.18
CA GLU A 67 22.58 9.78 3.16
C GLU A 67 23.22 9.86 1.78
N GLN A 68 22.46 9.66 0.74
CA GLN A 68 22.94 9.63 -0.65
C GLN A 68 22.79 10.97 -1.36
N GLY A 69 22.33 12.00 -0.67
CA GLY A 69 22.13 13.30 -1.28
C GLY A 69 20.94 13.36 -2.25
N ILE A 70 20.01 12.42 -2.17
CA ILE A 70 18.81 12.41 -2.99
C ILE A 70 17.81 13.39 -2.36
N PRO A 71 17.13 14.24 -3.16
CA PRO A 71 16.16 15.18 -2.63
C PRO A 71 15.05 14.47 -1.87
N MET A 72 14.72 14.99 -0.68
CA MET A 72 13.64 14.48 0.15
C MET A 72 12.31 15.05 -0.31
N PRO A 73 11.21 14.28 -0.19
CA PRO A 73 9.88 14.83 -0.40
C PRO A 73 9.60 15.94 0.61
N GLU A 74 8.76 16.91 0.21
CA GLU A 74 8.31 17.94 1.15
C GLU A 74 7.50 17.31 2.26
N GLU A 75 7.67 17.82 3.48
CA GLU A 75 7.00 17.30 4.68
C GLU A 75 5.47 17.25 4.51
N ARG A 76 4.89 18.25 3.85
CA ARG A 76 3.45 18.29 3.61
C ARG A 76 2.96 17.18 2.67
N ASN A 77 3.87 16.58 1.93
CA ASN A 77 3.59 15.46 1.01
C ASN A 77 3.87 14.11 1.66
N LEU A 78 3.96 14.08 2.99
CA LEU A 78 4.11 12.85 3.76
C LEU A 78 2.98 12.76 4.75
N GLN A 79 2.42 11.58 4.90
CA GLN A 79 1.34 11.34 5.85
C GLN A 79 1.83 10.57 7.06
N ASP A 80 1.10 10.67 8.15
CA ASP A 80 1.40 9.92 9.36
C ASP A 80 1.12 8.42 9.10
N PRO A 81 2.09 7.54 9.34
CA PRO A 81 1.85 6.10 9.18
C PRO A 81 0.73 5.58 10.07
N ALA A 82 0.42 6.24 11.18
CA ALA A 82 -0.71 5.84 12.03
C ALA A 82 -2.03 5.94 11.29
N THR A 83 -2.18 6.91 10.39
CA THR A 83 -3.39 7.05 9.57
C THR A 83 -3.57 5.82 8.68
N VAL A 84 -2.49 5.35 8.08
CA VAL A 84 -2.52 4.15 7.24
C VAL A 84 -2.82 2.91 8.08
N ALA A 85 -2.22 2.82 9.28
CA ALA A 85 -2.46 1.72 10.20
C ALA A 85 -3.94 1.65 10.61
N ASP A 86 -4.59 2.78 10.83
CA ASP A 86 -6.01 2.83 11.17
C ASP A 86 -6.88 2.25 10.05
N ILE A 87 -6.52 2.49 8.81
CA ILE A 87 -7.23 1.92 7.66
C ILE A 87 -7.05 0.40 7.62
N ILE A 88 -5.87 -0.09 7.95
CA ILE A 88 -5.62 -1.53 8.02
C ILE A 88 -6.54 -2.18 9.07
N VAL A 89 -6.64 -1.57 10.24
CA VAL A 89 -7.53 -2.07 11.29
C VAL A 89 -8.98 -2.07 10.80
N TYR A 90 -9.41 -0.97 10.18
CA TYR A 90 -10.77 -0.89 9.65
C TYR A 90 -11.05 -2.00 8.65
N ALA A 91 -10.10 -2.31 7.79
CA ALA A 91 -10.26 -3.36 6.77
C ALA A 91 -10.56 -4.72 7.42
N THR A 92 -10.02 -4.97 8.60
CA THR A 92 -10.27 -6.24 9.31
C THR A 92 -11.64 -6.28 9.98
N LEU A 93 -12.30 -5.13 10.15
CA LEU A 93 -13.59 -5.02 10.83
C LEU A 93 -14.78 -5.02 9.88
N VAL A 94 -14.54 -5.06 8.59
CA VAL A 94 -15.60 -5.14 7.59
C VAL A 94 -16.33 -6.47 7.74
N PRO A 95 -17.68 -6.50 7.62
CA PRO A 95 -18.44 -7.75 7.80
C PRO A 95 -17.93 -8.88 6.92
N PRO A 96 -18.06 -10.15 7.38
CA PRO A 96 -17.45 -11.29 6.68
C PRO A 96 -17.93 -11.50 5.24
N GLU A 97 -19.12 -11.04 4.88
CA GLU A 97 -19.64 -11.18 3.54
C GLU A 97 -19.08 -10.13 2.57
N SER A 98 -18.27 -9.19 3.07
CA SER A 98 -17.69 -8.13 2.26
C SER A 98 -16.17 -8.16 2.38
N ALA A 99 -15.51 -7.63 1.37
CA ALA A 99 -14.06 -7.47 1.40
C ALA A 99 -13.69 -6.07 0.92
N LEU A 100 -12.92 -5.37 1.73
CA LEU A 100 -12.28 -4.13 1.30
C LEU A 100 -11.06 -4.53 0.50
N GLN A 101 -11.15 -4.50 -0.81
CA GLN A 101 -10.15 -5.13 -1.65
C GLN A 101 -8.90 -4.28 -1.88
N GLU A 102 -9.10 -3.01 -2.20
CA GLU A 102 -7.98 -2.10 -2.45
C GLU A 102 -8.31 -0.73 -1.89
N VAL A 103 -7.33 -0.11 -1.22
CA VAL A 103 -7.48 1.23 -0.66
C VAL A 103 -6.26 2.04 -1.05
N ILE A 104 -6.50 3.15 -1.71
CA ILE A 104 -5.46 4.11 -2.03
C ILE A 104 -5.59 5.25 -1.03
N ILE A 105 -4.52 5.53 -0.30
CA ILE A 105 -4.51 6.61 0.67
C ILE A 105 -3.22 7.41 0.55
N THR A 106 -3.35 8.68 0.25
CA THR A 106 -2.22 9.55 -0.02
C THR A 106 -2.34 10.84 0.77
N PRO A 107 -1.22 11.52 1.03
CA PRO A 107 -1.30 12.91 1.49
C PRO A 107 -2.13 13.73 0.50
N LEU A 108 -2.93 14.64 1.02
CA LEU A 108 -3.82 15.43 0.18
C LEU A 108 -3.06 16.21 -0.90
N THR A 109 -1.88 16.69 -0.57
CA THR A 109 -1.08 17.53 -1.46
C THR A 109 -0.07 16.75 -2.29
N GLU A 110 -0.02 15.42 -2.15
CA GLU A 110 0.88 14.61 -2.95
C GLU A 110 0.42 14.62 -4.42
N THR A 111 1.35 14.84 -5.33
CA THR A 111 1.04 14.92 -6.76
C THR A 111 1.28 13.61 -7.50
N SER A 112 1.72 12.59 -6.82
CA SER A 112 2.00 11.28 -7.43
C SER A 112 0.74 10.47 -7.69
N TRP A 113 -0.39 10.95 -7.27
CA TRP A 113 -1.68 10.34 -7.56
C TRP A 113 -2.63 11.40 -8.07
N PRO A 114 -3.36 11.12 -9.14
CA PRO A 114 -4.28 12.08 -9.73
C PRO A 114 -5.41 12.46 -8.81
#